data_25b348b6e121b42d580e0cd0c9a39128
#
_entry.id   25b348b6e121b42d580e0cd0c9a39128
#
_cell.length_a   1.000
_cell.length_b   1.000
_cell.length_c   1.000
_cell.angle_alpha   90.00
_cell.angle_beta   90.00
_cell.angle_gamma   90.00
#
_symmetry.space_group_name_H-M   'P 1'
#
loop_
_entity.id
_entity.type
_entity.pdbx_description
1 polymer ?
#
loop_
_entity_poly.entity_id
_entity_poly.type
_entity_poly.pdbx_seq_one_letter_code
_entity_poly.pdbx_strand_id
1 'polypeptide(L)'
;MSEPNEPLQNVYFVGFDPVARDNHGWAVIEVNGDDVIRISSGVAGSPSSALHGAMEHLPYPPKAVGVDAPLYWVADGDRKVDLSIRRRVIAMGGQPDIVPSVNSQLGAVLVHGVIVAQLATRTWELSKVTEVNPKALLLLYPQTNQF
;
A
#
# COMPACT_ATOMS: atom_id res chain seq x y z
N MET A 1 23.83 23.57 -26.81
CA MET A 1 23.64 22.13 -27.03
C MET A 1 22.70 21.67 -25.92
N SER A 2 21.41 21.49 -26.22
CA SER A 2 20.45 20.92 -25.27
C SER A 2 20.70 19.42 -25.24
N GLU A 3 20.93 18.86 -24.03
CA GLU A 3 21.00 17.43 -23.83
C GLU A 3 19.73 16.77 -24.37
N PRO A 4 19.84 15.61 -25.04
CA PRO A 4 18.67 14.88 -25.47
C PRO A 4 17.86 14.49 -24.22
N ASN A 5 16.58 14.91 -24.18
CA ASN A 5 15.64 14.49 -23.17
C ASN A 5 15.56 12.96 -23.21
N GLU A 6 16.17 12.28 -22.24
CA GLU A 6 15.98 10.84 -22.10
C GLU A 6 14.48 10.57 -21.92
N PRO A 7 13.92 9.60 -22.65
CA PRO A 7 12.53 9.26 -22.49
C PRO A 7 12.26 8.85 -21.03
N LEU A 8 11.26 9.45 -20.41
CA LEU A 8 10.84 9.10 -19.04
C LEU A 8 10.57 7.58 -18.98
N GLN A 9 11.33 6.89 -18.15
CA GLN A 9 11.13 5.46 -17.93
C GLN A 9 9.87 5.24 -17.10
N ASN A 10 9.04 4.26 -17.49
CA ASN A 10 7.88 3.87 -16.69
C ASN A 10 8.31 3.42 -15.30
N VAL A 11 7.52 3.74 -14.30
CA VAL A 11 7.75 3.39 -12.89
C VAL A 11 6.57 2.57 -12.40
N TYR A 12 6.84 1.55 -11.59
CA TYR A 12 5.82 0.65 -11.06
C TYR A 12 5.68 0.82 -9.56
N PHE A 13 4.42 0.77 -9.10
CA PHE A 13 4.05 0.71 -7.69
C PHE A 13 3.15 -0.51 -7.48
N VAL A 14 3.24 -1.13 -6.31
CA VAL A 14 2.42 -2.26 -5.95
C VAL A 14 1.66 -1.96 -4.66
N GLY A 15 0.38 -2.32 -4.61
CA GLY A 15 -0.44 -2.28 -3.41
C GLY A 15 -0.91 -3.67 -3.02
N PHE A 16 -0.92 -3.97 -1.72
CA PHE A 16 -1.51 -5.18 -1.15
C PHE A 16 -2.54 -4.82 -0.10
N ASP A 17 -3.69 -5.49 -0.15
CA ASP A 17 -4.75 -5.46 0.86
C ASP A 17 -4.87 -6.86 1.49
N PRO A 18 -4.07 -7.15 2.55
CA PRO A 18 -4.11 -8.43 3.21
C PRO A 18 -5.35 -8.54 4.10
N VAL A 19 -6.15 -9.56 3.88
CA VAL A 19 -7.34 -9.86 4.68
C VAL A 19 -7.18 -11.11 5.53
N ALA A 20 -8.16 -11.37 6.41
CA ALA A 20 -8.14 -12.50 7.32
C ALA A 20 -8.42 -13.87 6.66
N ARG A 21 -8.93 -13.88 5.42
CA ARG A 21 -9.30 -15.09 4.66
C ARG A 21 -8.75 -15.01 3.23
N ASP A 22 -9.23 -15.85 2.35
CA ASP A 22 -8.73 -16.15 1.01
C ASP A 22 -8.95 -15.03 -0.05
N ASN A 23 -8.98 -13.78 0.34
CA ASN A 23 -9.26 -12.63 -0.54
C ASN A 23 -8.17 -11.56 -0.44
N HIS A 24 -6.91 -11.96 -0.57
CA HIS A 24 -5.78 -11.01 -0.58
C HIS A 24 -5.77 -10.20 -1.87
N GLY A 25 -6.12 -8.92 -1.76
CA GLY A 25 -6.08 -7.98 -2.87
C GLY A 25 -4.66 -7.59 -3.25
N TRP A 26 -4.42 -7.41 -4.55
CA TRP A 26 -3.21 -6.80 -5.07
C TRP A 26 -3.51 -5.87 -6.24
N ALA A 27 -2.67 -4.86 -6.41
CA ALA A 27 -2.72 -3.97 -7.57
C ALA A 27 -1.31 -3.58 -8.00
N VAL A 28 -1.10 -3.43 -9.30
CA VAL A 28 0.11 -2.88 -9.91
C VAL A 28 -0.29 -1.64 -10.68
N ILE A 29 0.40 -0.53 -10.43
CA ILE A 29 0.20 0.75 -11.10
C ILE A 29 1.47 1.07 -11.88
N GLU A 30 1.31 1.30 -13.18
CA GLU A 30 2.36 1.77 -14.10
C GLU A 30 2.19 3.27 -14.32
N VAL A 31 3.25 4.03 -14.10
CA VAL A 31 3.26 5.49 -14.18
C VAL A 31 4.39 5.97 -15.08
N ASN A 32 4.12 6.99 -15.91
CA ASN A 32 5.12 7.70 -16.68
C ASN A 32 5.02 9.20 -16.38
N GLY A 33 6.02 9.78 -15.72
CA GLY A 33 5.91 11.11 -15.17
C GLY A 33 4.77 11.19 -14.15
N ASP A 34 3.79 12.04 -14.41
CA ASP A 34 2.59 12.21 -13.55
C ASP A 34 1.37 11.41 -14.06
N ASP A 35 1.49 10.70 -15.19
CA ASP A 35 0.39 9.98 -15.81
C ASP A 35 0.33 8.51 -15.38
N VAL A 36 -0.86 8.05 -14.98
CA VAL A 36 -1.14 6.63 -14.78
C VAL A 36 -1.39 5.97 -16.15
N ILE A 37 -0.46 5.10 -16.55
CA ILE A 37 -0.52 4.43 -17.86
C ILE A 37 -1.38 3.18 -17.82
N ARG A 38 -1.26 2.40 -16.73
CA ARG A 38 -1.98 1.14 -16.57
C ARG A 38 -2.19 0.80 -15.11
N ILE A 39 -3.33 0.17 -14.83
CA ILE A 39 -3.61 -0.48 -13.54
C ILE A 39 -3.97 -1.93 -13.82
N SER A 40 -3.30 -2.86 -13.15
CA SER A 40 -3.65 -4.27 -13.11
C SER A 40 -3.94 -4.65 -11.66
N SER A 41 -4.96 -5.48 -11.43
CA SER A 41 -5.33 -5.87 -10.06
C SER A 41 -5.95 -7.25 -10.04
N GLY A 42 -5.98 -7.86 -8.87
CA GLY A 42 -6.59 -9.15 -8.67
C GLY A 42 -6.76 -9.50 -7.19
N VAL A 43 -7.31 -10.69 -6.98
CA VAL A 43 -7.51 -11.29 -5.66
C VAL A 43 -6.89 -12.68 -5.65
N ALA A 44 -6.26 -13.05 -4.54
CA ALA A 44 -5.55 -14.32 -4.39
C ALA A 44 -5.86 -14.97 -3.03
N GLY A 45 -5.68 -16.28 -2.92
CA GLY A 45 -5.99 -17.06 -1.73
C GLY A 45 -4.96 -16.93 -0.59
N SER A 46 -3.82 -16.26 -0.82
CA SER A 46 -2.76 -16.11 0.18
C SER A 46 -1.86 -14.92 -0.12
N PRO A 47 -1.08 -14.43 0.89
CA PRO A 47 -0.07 -13.40 0.68
C PRO A 47 0.95 -13.75 -0.42
N SER A 48 1.38 -15.00 -0.48
CA SER A 48 2.32 -15.48 -1.51
C SER A 48 1.71 -15.47 -2.91
N SER A 49 0.46 -15.94 -3.04
CA SER A 49 -0.24 -15.93 -4.33
C SER A 49 -0.54 -14.50 -4.80
N ALA A 50 -0.84 -13.57 -3.88
CA ALA A 50 -1.01 -12.16 -4.21
C ALA A 50 0.29 -11.54 -4.75
N LEU A 51 1.43 -11.85 -4.11
CA LEU A 51 2.74 -11.41 -4.60
C LEU A 51 3.02 -11.96 -6.01
N HIS A 52 2.79 -13.25 -6.25
CA HIS A 52 2.97 -13.85 -7.59
C HIS A 52 2.06 -13.20 -8.63
N GLY A 53 0.78 -12.96 -8.30
CA GLY A 53 -0.14 -12.26 -9.19
C GLY A 53 0.36 -10.87 -9.57
N ALA A 54 0.89 -10.11 -8.63
CA ALA A 54 1.47 -8.80 -8.91
C ALA A 54 2.74 -8.91 -9.79
N MET A 55 3.59 -9.92 -9.54
CA MET A 55 4.84 -10.13 -10.30
C MET A 55 4.60 -10.38 -11.79
N GLU A 56 3.50 -11.03 -12.17
CA GLU A 56 3.16 -11.29 -13.58
C GLU A 56 2.92 -10.01 -14.40
N HIS A 57 2.70 -8.88 -13.72
CA HIS A 57 2.45 -7.58 -14.34
C HIS A 57 3.63 -6.59 -14.22
N LEU A 58 4.77 -7.05 -13.71
CA LEU A 58 5.97 -6.24 -13.49
C LEU A 58 7.12 -6.69 -14.41
N PRO A 59 7.61 -5.84 -15.33
CA PRO A 59 8.79 -6.16 -16.13
C PRO A 59 10.10 -6.05 -15.33
N TYR A 60 10.07 -5.31 -14.21
CA TYR A 60 11.18 -5.12 -13.27
C TYR A 60 10.65 -4.74 -11.87
N PRO A 61 11.50 -4.74 -10.82
CA PRO A 61 11.06 -4.44 -9.45
C PRO A 61 10.33 -3.10 -9.33
N PRO A 62 9.26 -3.00 -8.54
CA PRO A 62 8.53 -1.77 -8.32
C PRO A 62 9.37 -0.78 -7.50
N LYS A 63 9.13 0.51 -7.66
CA LYS A 63 9.77 1.57 -6.86
C LYS A 63 9.35 1.53 -5.40
N ALA A 64 8.08 1.25 -5.15
CA ALA A 64 7.56 1.12 -3.81
C ALA A 64 6.37 0.14 -3.75
N VAL A 65 6.17 -0.40 -2.55
CA VAL A 65 5.08 -1.31 -2.19
C VAL A 65 4.32 -0.73 -1.00
N GLY A 66 3.01 -0.57 -1.16
CA GLY A 66 2.09 -0.19 -0.09
C GLY A 66 1.35 -1.42 0.45
N VAL A 67 1.23 -1.54 1.77
CA VAL A 67 0.48 -2.61 2.42
C VAL A 67 -0.60 -2.00 3.31
N ASP A 68 -1.89 -2.28 3.03
CA ASP A 68 -3.02 -1.80 3.84
C ASP A 68 -3.21 -2.69 5.08
N ALA A 69 -2.20 -2.70 5.91
CA ALA A 69 -2.22 -3.37 7.20
C ALA A 69 -1.13 -2.80 8.10
N PRO A 70 -1.30 -2.87 9.43
CA PRO A 70 -0.23 -2.57 10.36
C PRO A 70 0.97 -3.48 10.15
N LEU A 71 2.17 -2.92 10.05
CA LEU A 71 3.41 -3.69 9.86
C LEU A 71 4.18 -3.91 11.17
N TYR A 72 3.76 -3.31 12.26
CA TYR A 72 4.30 -3.55 13.59
C TYR A 72 3.23 -3.36 14.66
N TRP A 73 3.48 -3.95 15.82
CA TRP A 73 2.60 -3.92 16.98
C TRP A 73 3.29 -3.23 18.16
N VAL A 74 2.48 -2.67 19.09
CA VAL A 74 2.93 -2.13 20.36
C VAL A 74 2.12 -2.71 21.51
N ALA A 75 2.77 -2.99 22.64
CA ALA A 75 2.10 -3.60 23.80
C ALA A 75 1.13 -2.63 24.48
N ASP A 76 1.44 -1.34 24.50
CA ASP A 76 0.76 -0.33 25.29
C ASP A 76 -0.12 0.59 24.42
N GLY A 77 -1.31 0.09 24.05
CA GLY A 77 -2.33 0.91 23.42
C GLY A 77 -2.07 1.20 21.93
N ASP A 78 -2.15 2.48 21.54
CA ASP A 78 -2.02 2.90 20.15
C ASP A 78 -0.58 3.26 19.76
N ARG A 79 -0.20 2.91 18.53
CA ARG A 79 1.05 3.40 17.93
C ARG A 79 0.98 4.92 17.76
N LYS A 80 2.12 5.61 17.95
CA LYS A 80 2.18 7.08 17.81
C LYS A 80 1.73 7.55 16.42
N VAL A 81 2.04 6.77 15.37
CA VAL A 81 1.63 7.09 14.01
C VAL A 81 0.12 7.03 13.86
N ASP A 82 -0.56 6.01 14.41
CA ASP A 82 -2.02 5.88 14.35
C ASP A 82 -2.71 7.05 15.06
N LEU A 83 -2.22 7.43 16.24
CA LEU A 83 -2.72 8.60 16.97
C LEU A 83 -2.57 9.89 16.17
N SER A 84 -1.44 10.06 15.51
CA SER A 84 -1.17 11.26 14.69
C SER A 84 -2.12 11.35 13.50
N ILE A 85 -2.25 10.25 12.74
CA ILE A 85 -3.13 10.19 11.56
C ILE A 85 -4.61 10.33 11.99
N ARG A 86 -5.03 9.63 13.04
CA ARG A 86 -6.41 9.71 13.57
C ARG A 86 -6.79 11.14 13.97
N ARG A 87 -5.90 11.90 14.63
CA ARG A 87 -6.14 13.32 14.95
C ARG A 87 -6.36 14.15 13.69
N ARG A 88 -5.58 13.93 12.64
CA ARG A 88 -5.75 14.63 11.35
C ARG A 88 -7.05 14.25 10.67
N VAL A 89 -7.42 12.97 10.66
CA VAL A 89 -8.69 12.46 10.13
C VAL A 89 -9.87 13.13 10.84
N ILE A 90 -9.87 13.18 12.16
CA ILE A 90 -10.91 13.84 12.95
C ILE A 90 -10.97 15.35 12.64
N ALA A 91 -9.83 16.01 12.56
CA ALA A 91 -9.76 17.44 12.23
C ALA A 91 -10.34 17.77 10.82
N MET A 92 -10.32 16.78 9.91
CA MET A 92 -10.93 16.89 8.56
C MET A 92 -12.39 16.39 8.53
N GLY A 93 -13.00 16.13 9.69
CA GLY A 93 -14.41 15.67 9.79
C GLY A 93 -14.60 14.17 9.57
N GLY A 94 -13.54 13.38 9.50
CA GLY A 94 -13.59 11.92 9.38
C GLY A 94 -13.86 11.24 10.72
N GLN A 95 -14.27 9.98 10.65
CA GLN A 95 -14.53 9.16 11.83
C GLN A 95 -13.22 8.57 12.39
N PRO A 96 -13.07 8.42 13.71
CA PRO A 96 -11.85 7.90 14.33
C PRO A 96 -11.53 6.44 13.95
N ASP A 97 -12.53 5.66 13.60
CA ASP A 97 -12.42 4.24 13.19
C ASP A 97 -11.82 4.06 11.79
N ILE A 98 -11.66 5.13 11.01
CA ILE A 98 -10.87 5.11 9.76
C ILE A 98 -9.43 4.68 10.04
N VAL A 99 -8.89 5.04 11.22
CA VAL A 99 -7.58 4.60 11.70
C VAL A 99 -7.77 3.88 13.04
N PRO A 100 -8.14 2.60 13.02
CA PRO A 100 -8.36 1.83 14.24
C PRO A 100 -7.06 1.61 15.02
N SER A 101 -7.20 1.29 16.31
CA SER A 101 -6.06 0.85 17.10
C SER A 101 -5.51 -0.47 16.56
N VAL A 102 -4.19 -0.63 16.51
CA VAL A 102 -3.57 -1.90 16.11
C VAL A 102 -4.04 -3.07 17.00
N ASN A 103 -4.35 -2.80 18.26
CA ASN A 103 -4.86 -3.80 19.20
C ASN A 103 -6.32 -4.22 18.95
N SER A 104 -7.08 -3.45 18.17
CA SER A 104 -8.43 -3.78 17.74
C SER A 104 -8.48 -4.54 16.42
N GLN A 105 -7.36 -4.66 15.74
CA GLN A 105 -7.27 -5.39 14.47
C GLN A 105 -7.42 -6.90 14.70
N LEU A 106 -8.05 -7.57 13.75
CA LEU A 106 -8.08 -9.02 13.71
C LEU A 106 -6.65 -9.54 13.48
N GLY A 107 -6.18 -10.41 14.35
CA GLY A 107 -4.79 -10.90 14.36
C GLY A 107 -4.30 -11.44 13.01
N ALA A 108 -5.18 -12.06 12.21
CA ALA A 108 -4.83 -12.56 10.89
C ALA A 108 -4.43 -11.45 9.90
N VAL A 109 -5.09 -10.29 9.92
CA VAL A 109 -4.75 -9.14 9.05
C VAL A 109 -3.34 -8.64 9.37
N LEU A 110 -3.02 -8.49 10.65
CA LEU A 110 -1.69 -8.07 11.10
C LEU A 110 -0.61 -9.08 10.64
N VAL A 111 -0.85 -10.37 10.84
CA VAL A 111 0.09 -11.43 10.44
C VAL A 111 0.27 -11.46 8.93
N HIS A 112 -0.81 -11.43 8.17
CA HIS A 112 -0.75 -11.44 6.70
C HIS A 112 -0.09 -10.17 6.14
N GLY A 113 -0.31 -9.01 6.75
CA GLY A 113 0.36 -7.76 6.40
C GLY A 113 1.87 -7.86 6.55
N VAL A 114 2.33 -8.36 7.69
CA VAL A 114 3.76 -8.58 7.94
C VAL A 114 4.34 -9.62 6.98
N ILE A 115 3.62 -10.72 6.70
CA ILE A 115 4.08 -11.76 5.77
C ILE A 115 4.26 -11.17 4.36
N VAL A 116 3.26 -10.49 3.80
CA VAL A 116 3.37 -9.92 2.46
C VAL A 116 4.45 -8.85 2.37
N ALA A 117 4.62 -8.03 3.41
CA ALA A 117 5.69 -7.04 3.48
C ALA A 117 7.08 -7.68 3.47
N GLN A 118 7.27 -8.75 4.24
CA GLN A 118 8.53 -9.50 4.25
C GLN A 118 8.80 -10.20 2.91
N LEU A 119 7.78 -10.80 2.30
CA LEU A 119 7.91 -11.41 0.97
C LEU A 119 8.31 -10.36 -0.06
N ALA A 120 7.64 -9.21 -0.10
CA ALA A 120 7.96 -8.11 -0.99
C ALA A 120 9.39 -7.59 -0.80
N THR A 121 9.84 -7.39 0.45
CA THR A 121 11.19 -6.96 0.77
C THR A 121 12.26 -7.95 0.29
N ARG A 122 12.00 -9.25 0.40
CA ARG A 122 12.93 -10.30 -0.06
C ARG A 122 12.94 -10.45 -1.58
N THR A 123 11.80 -10.24 -2.21
CA THR A 123 11.66 -10.37 -3.67
C THR A 123 12.20 -9.14 -4.41
N TRP A 124 12.02 -7.98 -3.83
CA TRP A 124 12.39 -6.68 -4.42
C TRP A 124 13.24 -5.87 -3.45
N GLU A 125 14.50 -6.25 -3.29
CA GLU A 125 15.43 -5.71 -2.29
C GLU A 125 15.60 -4.18 -2.31
N LEU A 126 15.46 -3.56 -3.49
CA LEU A 126 15.58 -2.11 -3.66
C LEU A 126 14.26 -1.35 -3.54
N SER A 127 13.15 -2.05 -3.45
CA SER A 127 11.82 -1.44 -3.31
C SER A 127 11.57 -0.96 -1.88
N LYS A 128 10.95 0.22 -1.76
CA LYS A 128 10.51 0.70 -0.44
C LYS A 128 9.19 0.04 -0.10
N VAL A 129 9.13 -0.68 1.03
CA VAL A 129 7.89 -1.26 1.55
C VAL A 129 7.38 -0.38 2.70
N THR A 130 6.11 0.00 2.64
CA THR A 130 5.48 0.87 3.63
C THR A 130 4.06 0.44 3.95
N GLU A 131 3.64 0.70 5.18
CA GLU A 131 2.23 0.66 5.56
C GLU A 131 1.47 1.81 4.92
N VAL A 132 0.27 1.54 4.45
CA VAL A 132 -0.66 2.54 3.92
C VAL A 132 -2.03 2.39 4.56
N ASN A 133 -2.79 3.48 4.60
CA ASN A 133 -4.21 3.47 4.95
C ASN A 133 -4.97 4.24 3.86
N PRO A 134 -5.52 3.56 2.85
CA PRO A 134 -6.17 4.20 1.71
C PRO A 134 -7.34 5.10 2.11
N LYS A 135 -8.12 4.72 3.12
CA LYS A 135 -9.26 5.53 3.60
C LYS A 135 -8.80 6.86 4.19
N ALA A 136 -7.74 6.83 5.01
CA ALA A 136 -7.16 8.06 5.56
C ALA A 136 -6.51 8.91 4.46
N LEU A 137 -5.82 8.30 3.50
CA LEU A 137 -5.23 9.00 2.36
C LEU A 137 -6.28 9.74 1.53
N LEU A 138 -7.39 9.07 1.16
CA LEU A 138 -8.47 9.68 0.38
C LEU A 138 -9.14 10.85 1.11
N LEU A 139 -9.24 10.80 2.44
CA LEU A 139 -9.79 11.88 3.24
C LEU A 139 -8.82 13.06 3.39
N LEU A 140 -7.54 12.77 3.68
CA LEU A 140 -6.53 13.79 3.97
C LEU A 140 -6.01 14.50 2.71
N TYR A 141 -6.10 13.84 1.55
CA TYR A 141 -5.72 14.35 0.25
C TYR A 141 -6.87 14.19 -0.73
N PRO A 142 -8.00 14.93 -0.51
CA PRO A 142 -9.12 14.87 -1.44
C PRO A 142 -8.62 15.27 -2.81
N GLN A 143 -8.81 14.40 -3.77
CA GLN A 143 -8.50 14.69 -5.16
C GLN A 143 -9.37 15.88 -5.58
N THR A 144 -8.75 16.98 -5.95
CA THR A 144 -9.47 18.04 -6.69
C THR A 144 -9.97 17.38 -7.95
N ASN A 145 -11.31 17.29 -8.08
CA ASN A 145 -12.01 16.67 -9.19
C ASN A 145 -11.40 17.08 -10.53
N GLN A 146 -10.56 16.23 -11.10
CA GLN A 146 -10.16 16.24 -12.50
C GLN A 146 -10.31 14.80 -13.01
N PHE A 147 -11.57 14.40 -13.18
CA PHE A 147 -11.98 13.32 -14.07
C PHE A 147 -13.06 13.86 -15.00
#